data_74c3188fa04d1e83d7aad4e425d8d078
#
_entry.id   74c3188fa04d1e83d7aad4e425d8d078
#
_cell.length_a   1.000
_cell.length_b   1.000
_cell.length_c   1.000
_cell.angle_alpha   90.00
_cell.angle_beta   90.00
_cell.angle_gamma   90.00
#
_symmetry.space_group_name_H-M   'P 1'
#
loop_
_entity.id
_entity.type
_entity.pdbx_description
1 polymer ?
#
loop_
_entity_poly.entity_id
_entity_poly.type
_entity_poly.pdbx_seq_one_letter_code
_entity_poly.pdbx_strand_id
1 'polypeptide(L)'
;MIQPLSILLALAAAASAATPLPPDFRFKAEVLATGMTQPMHLQRLDDGRIFFSEIAGRIRLLRPGQSAIAEVGAIEVTTANENGLIGMALDPDFLHNGWIYLMHSPNDYPGQILSRFTIADEKLVVASRKDLLKWEEQRLECCHHAGTIRFGPDGCLYMSTGDNTHPFGDSDSYAPLDERPDRGPWDAQKSAGNTNDLRAFN
;
A
#
# COMPACT_ATOMS: atom_id res chain seq x y z
N MET A 1 -36.91 59.59 -23.75
CA MET A 1 -35.98 59.34 -22.63
C MET A 1 -36.37 58.02 -22.02
N ILE A 2 -35.57 56.98 -22.27
CA ILE A 2 -35.78 55.60 -21.74
C ILE A 2 -34.71 55.40 -20.66
N GLN A 3 -35.17 55.20 -19.42
CA GLN A 3 -34.27 54.91 -18.31
C GLN A 3 -33.89 53.43 -18.33
N PRO A 4 -32.62 53.06 -18.08
CA PRO A 4 -32.23 51.65 -17.99
C PRO A 4 -32.60 51.11 -16.57
N LEU A 5 -33.29 49.99 -16.60
CA LEU A 5 -33.62 49.22 -15.39
C LEU A 5 -32.37 48.38 -14.98
N SER A 6 -31.71 48.77 -13.91
CA SER A 6 -30.59 48.02 -13.34
C SER A 6 -31.10 46.84 -12.52
N ILE A 7 -30.93 45.63 -13.04
CA ILE A 7 -31.21 44.39 -12.32
C ILE A 7 -30.02 44.08 -11.42
N LEU A 8 -30.18 44.21 -10.11
CA LEU A 8 -29.18 43.78 -9.13
C LEU A 8 -29.34 42.29 -8.89
N LEU A 9 -28.40 41.52 -9.40
CA LEU A 9 -28.34 40.08 -9.16
C LEU A 9 -27.62 39.84 -7.82
N ALA A 10 -28.38 39.52 -6.75
CA ALA A 10 -27.80 39.12 -5.48
C ALA A 10 -27.38 37.64 -5.55
N LEU A 11 -26.08 37.38 -5.64
CA LEU A 11 -25.53 36.06 -5.44
C LEU A 11 -25.59 35.73 -3.93
N ALA A 12 -26.53 34.88 -3.53
CA ALA A 12 -26.51 34.27 -2.22
C ALA A 12 -25.42 33.17 -2.22
N ALA A 13 -24.28 33.47 -1.60
CA ALA A 13 -23.27 32.45 -1.28
C ALA A 13 -23.87 31.49 -0.23
N ALA A 14 -24.24 30.30 -0.66
CA ALA A 14 -24.57 29.21 0.25
C ALA A 14 -23.29 28.83 1.00
N ALA A 15 -23.15 29.29 2.23
CA ALA A 15 -22.11 28.80 3.13
C ALA A 15 -22.39 27.31 3.38
N SER A 16 -21.55 26.44 2.82
CA SER A 16 -21.55 25.02 3.15
C SER A 16 -21.23 24.91 4.64
N ALA A 17 -22.23 24.59 5.45
CA ALA A 17 -22.02 24.30 6.85
C ALA A 17 -21.13 23.07 6.95
N ALA A 18 -19.89 23.25 7.42
CA ALA A 18 -19.00 22.13 7.69
C ALA A 18 -19.71 21.17 8.65
N THR A 19 -19.80 19.91 8.28
CA THR A 19 -20.35 18.88 9.18
C THR A 19 -19.55 18.91 10.47
N PRO A 20 -20.19 19.09 11.64
CA PRO A 20 -19.45 19.16 12.90
C PRO A 20 -18.68 17.85 13.11
N LEU A 21 -17.43 17.97 13.52
CA LEU A 21 -16.63 16.81 13.90
C LEU A 21 -17.34 16.04 15.02
N PRO A 22 -17.30 14.70 15.00
CA PRO A 22 -17.88 13.92 16.07
C PRO A 22 -17.19 14.28 17.41
N PRO A 23 -17.93 14.34 18.53
CA PRO A 23 -17.35 14.62 19.83
C PRO A 23 -16.25 13.62 20.21
N ASP A 24 -15.19 14.06 20.86
CA ASP A 24 -14.03 13.24 21.25
C ASP A 24 -14.41 12.00 22.06
N PHE A 25 -15.50 12.07 22.86
CA PHE A 25 -15.97 10.93 23.64
C PHE A 25 -16.63 9.80 22.82
N ARG A 26 -16.87 9.98 21.52
CA ARG A 26 -17.42 8.93 20.64
C ARG A 26 -16.40 7.85 20.26
N PHE A 27 -15.14 8.09 20.52
CA PHE A 27 -14.07 7.18 20.21
C PHE A 27 -13.23 6.91 21.46
N LYS A 28 -12.88 5.67 21.66
CA LYS A 28 -11.92 5.25 22.68
C LYS A 28 -10.74 4.61 21.97
N ALA A 29 -9.54 5.14 22.19
CA ALA A 29 -8.31 4.50 21.76
C ALA A 29 -7.92 3.44 22.79
N GLU A 30 -7.62 2.23 22.33
CA GLU A 30 -7.15 1.12 23.14
C GLU A 30 -5.89 0.54 22.51
N VAL A 31 -4.81 0.46 23.30
CA VAL A 31 -3.55 -0.15 22.85
C VAL A 31 -3.64 -1.66 23.05
N LEU A 32 -3.72 -2.41 21.97
CA LEU A 32 -3.80 -3.87 22.01
C LEU A 32 -2.43 -4.52 22.19
N ALA A 33 -1.40 -3.98 21.57
CA ALA A 33 -0.03 -4.46 21.64
C ALA A 33 0.97 -3.36 21.34
N THR A 34 2.23 -3.57 21.74
CA THR A 34 3.37 -2.68 21.48
C THR A 34 4.58 -3.50 21.02
N GLY A 35 5.67 -2.83 20.61
CA GLY A 35 6.91 -3.51 20.23
C GLY A 35 6.97 -3.99 18.77
N MET A 36 6.17 -3.39 17.90
CA MET A 36 6.24 -3.57 16.44
C MET A 36 7.36 -2.71 15.86
N THR A 37 8.00 -3.22 14.80
CA THR A 37 9.05 -2.50 14.07
C THR A 37 8.56 -2.18 12.66
N GLN A 38 8.26 -0.91 12.39
CA GLN A 38 7.77 -0.43 11.10
C GLN A 38 6.63 -1.31 10.53
N PRO A 39 5.49 -1.41 11.23
CA PRO A 39 4.34 -2.18 10.75
C PRO A 39 3.75 -1.52 9.50
N MET A 40 3.43 -2.33 8.50
CA MET A 40 2.95 -1.87 7.19
C MET A 40 1.46 -2.13 7.00
N HIS A 41 1.04 -3.37 7.13
CA HIS A 41 -0.32 -3.80 6.92
C HIS A 41 -0.82 -4.64 8.06
N LEU A 42 -2.12 -4.56 8.32
CA LEU A 42 -2.77 -5.47 9.26
C LEU A 42 -4.09 -5.99 8.65
N GLN A 43 -4.46 -7.21 9.02
CA GLN A 43 -5.75 -7.78 8.71
C GLN A 43 -6.26 -8.59 9.92
N ARG A 44 -7.48 -8.31 10.33
CA ARG A 44 -8.18 -9.03 11.39
C ARG A 44 -9.05 -10.12 10.76
N LEU A 45 -8.98 -11.33 11.31
CA LEU A 45 -9.88 -12.43 10.99
C LEU A 45 -11.14 -12.38 11.88
N ASP A 46 -12.18 -13.10 11.47
CA ASP A 46 -13.44 -13.18 12.21
C ASP A 46 -13.28 -13.87 13.57
N ASP A 47 -12.30 -14.78 13.70
CA ASP A 47 -11.92 -15.42 14.96
C ASP A 47 -11.17 -14.49 15.93
N GLY A 48 -10.92 -13.24 15.52
CA GLY A 48 -10.29 -12.20 16.30
C GLY A 48 -8.77 -12.16 16.22
N ARG A 49 -8.12 -13.10 15.54
CA ARG A 49 -6.68 -13.02 15.26
C ARG A 49 -6.37 -11.84 14.36
N ILE A 50 -5.24 -11.17 14.62
CA ILE A 50 -4.76 -10.06 13.80
C ILE A 50 -3.38 -10.43 13.27
N PHE A 51 -3.29 -10.59 11.95
CA PHE A 51 -2.02 -10.71 11.25
C PHE A 51 -1.55 -9.32 10.84
N PHE A 52 -0.24 -9.09 10.92
CA PHE A 52 0.35 -7.86 10.40
C PHE A 52 1.76 -8.11 9.85
N SER A 53 2.17 -7.25 8.92
CA SER A 53 3.50 -7.29 8.33
C SER A 53 4.37 -6.15 8.87
N GLU A 54 5.67 -6.40 8.95
CA GLU A 54 6.72 -5.40 9.18
C GLU A 54 7.53 -5.25 7.88
N ILE A 55 7.99 -4.03 7.58
CA ILE A 55 8.67 -3.72 6.32
C ILE A 55 9.87 -4.63 6.04
N ALA A 56 10.56 -5.06 7.10
CA ALA A 56 11.72 -5.95 7.04
C ALA A 56 11.39 -7.41 6.69
N GLY A 57 10.18 -7.69 6.20
CA GLY A 57 9.79 -9.02 5.72
C GLY A 57 9.11 -9.91 6.76
N ARG A 58 8.93 -9.46 7.99
CA ARG A 58 8.33 -10.29 9.04
C ARG A 58 6.80 -10.28 8.95
N ILE A 59 6.22 -11.43 9.23
CA ILE A 59 4.78 -11.62 9.41
C ILE A 59 4.55 -11.98 10.87
N ARG A 60 3.65 -11.24 11.51
CA ARG A 60 3.40 -11.30 12.94
C ARG A 60 1.92 -11.60 13.21
N LEU A 61 1.65 -12.12 14.41
CA LEU A 61 0.30 -12.49 14.83
C LEU A 61 0.04 -11.99 16.25
N LEU A 62 -1.07 -11.28 16.43
CA LEU A 62 -1.66 -10.99 17.72
C LEU A 62 -2.91 -11.86 17.90
N ARG A 63 -2.95 -12.65 18.95
CA ARG A 63 -4.11 -13.50 19.28
C ARG A 63 -5.11 -12.75 20.15
N PRO A 64 -6.40 -13.09 20.06
CA PRO A 64 -7.43 -12.49 20.91
C PRO A 64 -7.08 -12.58 22.41
N GLY A 65 -7.24 -11.48 23.13
CA GLY A 65 -7.00 -11.41 24.57
C GLY A 65 -5.53 -11.50 25.00
N GLN A 66 -4.60 -11.51 24.06
CA GLN A 66 -3.15 -11.50 24.34
C GLN A 66 -2.56 -10.14 23.94
N SER A 67 -1.51 -9.70 24.65
CA SER A 67 -0.68 -8.55 24.25
C SER A 67 0.65 -9.00 23.65
N ALA A 68 1.02 -10.27 23.81
CA ALA A 68 2.25 -10.83 23.25
C ALA A 68 2.08 -11.10 21.75
N ILE A 69 2.99 -10.53 20.96
CA ILE A 69 3.05 -10.72 19.53
C ILE A 69 3.87 -11.95 19.20
N ALA A 70 3.28 -12.89 18.47
CA ALA A 70 3.97 -14.07 17.97
C ALA A 70 4.59 -13.80 16.58
N GLU A 71 5.70 -14.45 16.30
CA GLU A 71 6.27 -14.49 14.95
C GLU A 71 5.68 -15.67 14.16
N VAL A 72 5.12 -15.36 13.00
CA VAL A 72 4.60 -16.33 12.03
C VAL A 72 5.70 -16.80 11.11
N GLY A 73 6.54 -15.89 10.66
CA GLY A 73 7.69 -16.15 9.81
C GLY A 73 8.20 -14.88 9.14
N ALA A 74 9.17 -15.06 8.26
CA ALA A 74 9.76 -13.96 7.51
C ALA A 74 10.12 -14.39 6.09
N ILE A 75 10.18 -13.41 5.18
CA ILE A 75 10.75 -13.51 3.85
C ILE A 75 11.91 -12.52 3.71
N GLU A 76 12.90 -12.87 2.88
CA GLU A 76 14.01 -11.97 2.62
C GLU A 76 13.58 -10.84 1.66
N VAL A 77 13.87 -9.61 2.06
CA VAL A 77 13.56 -8.39 1.30
C VAL A 77 14.67 -7.36 1.44
N THR A 78 14.83 -6.52 0.44
CA THR A 78 15.57 -5.26 0.60
C THR A 78 14.64 -4.21 1.21
N THR A 79 15.17 -3.35 2.08
CA THR A 79 14.40 -2.26 2.72
C THR A 79 14.93 -0.87 2.34
N ALA A 80 15.87 -0.80 1.39
CA ALA A 80 16.38 0.47 0.90
C ALA A 80 15.33 1.19 0.04
N ASN A 81 15.30 2.53 0.10
CA ASN A 81 14.50 3.36 -0.81
C ASN A 81 13.02 2.99 -0.87
N GLU A 82 12.35 2.83 0.27
CA GLU A 82 10.94 2.43 0.41
C GLU A 82 10.61 1.00 -0.03
N ASN A 83 11.62 0.18 -0.34
CA ASN A 83 11.42 -1.24 -0.59
C ASN A 83 11.07 -1.99 0.70
N GLY A 84 10.61 -3.23 0.57
CA GLY A 84 10.31 -4.07 1.72
C GLY A 84 9.20 -5.08 1.48
N LEU A 85 8.64 -5.58 2.56
CA LEU A 85 7.35 -6.24 2.57
C LEU A 85 6.26 -5.16 2.71
N ILE A 86 5.78 -4.67 1.58
CA ILE A 86 4.96 -3.46 1.50
C ILE A 86 3.47 -3.73 1.32
N GLY A 87 3.07 -4.96 1.00
CA GLY A 87 1.68 -5.35 0.88
C GLY A 87 1.39 -6.70 1.50
N MET A 88 0.22 -6.84 2.13
CA MET A 88 -0.25 -8.09 2.69
C MET A 88 -1.77 -8.21 2.57
N ALA A 89 -2.25 -9.35 2.12
CA ALA A 89 -3.66 -9.73 2.21
C ALA A 89 -3.79 -11.21 2.55
N LEU A 90 -4.75 -11.55 3.39
CA LEU A 90 -5.17 -12.93 3.61
C LEU A 90 -6.25 -13.29 2.59
N ASP A 91 -6.25 -14.53 2.16
CA ASP A 91 -7.28 -15.06 1.26
C ASP A 91 -8.68 -14.95 1.89
N PRO A 92 -9.73 -14.67 1.13
CA PRO A 92 -11.10 -14.71 1.67
C PRO A 92 -11.46 -16.05 2.34
N ASP A 93 -10.86 -17.14 1.92
CA ASP A 93 -11.03 -18.48 2.50
C ASP A 93 -9.83 -18.92 3.35
N PHE A 94 -9.12 -17.96 3.95
CA PHE A 94 -7.89 -18.17 4.72
C PHE A 94 -8.01 -19.25 5.80
N LEU A 95 -9.16 -19.34 6.46
CA LEU A 95 -9.36 -20.31 7.55
C LEU A 95 -9.29 -21.77 7.06
N HIS A 96 -9.53 -22.03 5.77
CA HIS A 96 -9.46 -23.37 5.16
C HIS A 96 -8.16 -23.58 4.39
N ASN A 97 -7.70 -22.58 3.63
CA ASN A 97 -6.58 -22.74 2.71
C ASN A 97 -5.24 -22.21 3.25
N GLY A 98 -5.28 -21.35 4.28
CA GLY A 98 -4.11 -20.73 4.87
C GLY A 98 -3.35 -19.78 3.94
N TRP A 99 -3.94 -19.33 2.82
CA TRP A 99 -3.21 -18.52 1.85
C TRP A 99 -3.06 -17.07 2.27
N ILE A 100 -1.84 -16.58 2.11
CA ILE A 100 -1.46 -15.18 2.30
C ILE A 100 -0.78 -14.66 1.05
N TYR A 101 -1.12 -13.46 0.64
CA TYR A 101 -0.56 -12.77 -0.50
C TYR A 101 0.35 -11.65 0.02
N LEU A 102 1.56 -11.61 -0.50
CA LEU A 102 2.61 -10.68 -0.09
C LEU A 102 3.13 -9.94 -1.32
N MET A 103 3.14 -8.61 -1.25
CA MET A 103 3.81 -7.76 -2.21
C MET A 103 5.12 -7.29 -1.61
N HIS A 104 6.23 -7.64 -2.23
CA HIS A 104 7.54 -7.49 -1.63
C HIS A 104 8.65 -7.22 -2.65
N SER A 105 9.75 -6.63 -2.17
CA SER A 105 10.94 -6.30 -2.95
C SER A 105 12.07 -7.26 -2.59
N PRO A 106 12.29 -8.35 -3.32
CA PRO A 106 13.34 -9.32 -2.99
C PRO A 106 14.74 -8.78 -3.28
N ASN A 107 15.76 -9.38 -2.67
CA ASN A 107 17.15 -8.97 -2.84
C ASN A 107 17.71 -9.33 -4.22
N ASP A 108 17.25 -10.41 -4.80
CA ASP A 108 17.76 -11.03 -6.02
C ASP A 108 17.04 -10.60 -7.31
N TYR A 109 16.07 -9.70 -7.21
CA TYR A 109 15.32 -9.19 -8.35
C TYR A 109 15.11 -7.67 -8.22
N PRO A 110 15.50 -6.85 -9.20
CA PRO A 110 15.34 -5.40 -9.18
C PRO A 110 13.89 -5.02 -9.52
N GLY A 111 12.98 -5.19 -8.58
CA GLY A 111 11.56 -4.94 -8.77
C GLY A 111 10.74 -5.46 -7.61
N GLN A 112 9.45 -5.52 -7.82
CA GLN A 112 8.50 -6.07 -6.86
C GLN A 112 7.88 -7.36 -7.38
N ILE A 113 7.49 -8.21 -6.44
CA ILE A 113 6.83 -9.48 -6.71
C ILE A 113 5.59 -9.57 -5.84
N LEU A 114 4.47 -9.90 -6.46
CA LEU A 114 3.29 -10.40 -5.77
C LEU A 114 3.41 -11.92 -5.67
N SER A 115 3.53 -12.45 -4.48
CA SER A 115 3.63 -13.89 -4.23
C SER A 115 2.54 -14.36 -3.29
N ARG A 116 2.04 -15.58 -3.52
CA ARG A 116 1.21 -16.30 -2.57
C ARG A 116 2.05 -17.28 -1.77
N PHE A 117 1.80 -17.35 -0.47
CA PHE A 117 2.35 -18.35 0.45
C PHE A 117 1.23 -19.06 1.19
N THR A 118 1.61 -20.08 1.97
CA THR A 118 0.69 -20.76 2.89
C THR A 118 1.16 -20.55 4.32
N ILE A 119 0.23 -20.27 5.22
CA ILE A 119 0.42 -20.33 6.66
C ILE A 119 -0.24 -21.62 7.15
N ALA A 120 0.55 -22.49 7.79
CA ALA A 120 0.09 -23.71 8.43
C ALA A 120 0.51 -23.68 9.91
N ASP A 121 -0.39 -24.03 10.82
CA ASP A 121 -0.14 -24.01 12.27
C ASP A 121 0.48 -22.67 12.76
N GLU A 122 -0.06 -21.57 12.22
CA GLU A 122 0.42 -20.20 12.45
C GLU A 122 1.89 -19.96 12.06
N LYS A 123 2.43 -20.77 11.16
CA LYS A 123 3.78 -20.63 10.60
C LYS A 123 3.77 -20.46 9.10
N LEU A 124 4.58 -19.51 8.62
CA LEU A 124 4.77 -19.31 7.19
C LEU A 124 5.56 -20.49 6.59
N VAL A 125 4.95 -21.17 5.65
CA VAL A 125 5.61 -22.22 4.88
C VAL A 125 6.34 -21.55 3.71
N VAL A 126 7.58 -21.13 3.89
CA VAL A 126 8.35 -20.38 2.87
C VAL A 126 8.47 -21.16 1.55
N ALA A 127 8.61 -22.48 1.60
CA ALA A 127 8.68 -23.35 0.43
C ALA A 127 7.38 -23.39 -0.40
N SER A 128 6.27 -22.90 0.13
CA SER A 128 4.99 -22.82 -0.59
C SER A 128 4.88 -21.62 -1.53
N ARG A 129 5.93 -20.80 -1.62
CA ARG A 129 5.96 -19.60 -2.45
C ARG A 129 5.53 -19.90 -3.88
N LYS A 130 4.57 -19.10 -4.36
CA LYS A 130 4.16 -19.05 -5.75
C LYS A 130 4.10 -17.60 -6.19
N ASP A 131 5.02 -17.21 -7.08
CA ASP A 131 5.02 -15.89 -7.68
C ASP A 131 3.85 -15.78 -8.68
N LEU A 132 3.06 -14.74 -8.53
CA LEU A 132 1.86 -14.48 -9.32
C LEU A 132 2.10 -13.39 -10.36
N LEU A 133 2.83 -12.33 -9.95
CA LEU A 133 3.12 -11.18 -10.79
C LEU A 133 4.48 -10.62 -10.42
N LYS A 134 5.21 -10.12 -11.42
CA LYS A 134 6.51 -9.45 -11.26
C LYS A 134 6.57 -8.24 -12.17
N TRP A 135 7.18 -7.18 -11.68
CA TRP A 135 7.51 -6.01 -12.50
C TRP A 135 8.83 -5.42 -12.02
N GLU A 136 9.57 -4.87 -12.96
CA GLU A 136 10.85 -4.22 -12.68
C GLU A 136 10.64 -2.82 -12.12
N GLU A 137 11.51 -2.44 -11.20
CA GLU A 137 11.59 -1.09 -10.67
C GLU A 137 13.04 -0.65 -10.59
N GLN A 138 13.30 0.62 -10.85
CA GLN A 138 14.62 1.17 -10.62
C GLN A 138 14.89 1.22 -9.09
N ARG A 139 16.13 0.98 -8.71
CA ARG A 139 16.60 1.01 -7.32
C ARG A 139 17.77 1.98 -7.11
N LEU A 140 18.00 2.87 -8.07
CA LEU A 140 19.03 3.90 -7.99
C LEU A 140 18.59 5.02 -7.07
N GLU A 141 17.33 5.41 -7.19
CA GLU A 141 16.72 6.49 -6.44
C GLU A 141 15.53 5.94 -5.62
N CYS A 142 15.11 6.67 -4.58
CA CYS A 142 13.81 6.41 -4.00
C CYS A 142 12.74 6.96 -4.97
N CYS A 143 11.55 6.77 -4.87
CA CYS A 143 10.58 6.30 -3.94
C CYS A 143 9.37 5.77 -4.72
N HIS A 144 8.14 5.99 -4.20
CA HIS A 144 6.87 5.73 -4.86
C HIS A 144 6.64 4.27 -5.27
N HIS A 145 6.93 3.33 -4.34
CA HIS A 145 6.68 1.91 -4.59
C HIS A 145 5.20 1.54 -4.39
N ALA A 146 4.52 2.13 -3.40
CA ALA A 146 3.17 1.79 -2.97
C ALA A 146 3.05 0.32 -2.56
N GLY A 147 1.89 -0.33 -2.60
CA GLY A 147 1.81 -1.75 -2.30
C GLY A 147 0.60 -2.21 -1.51
N THR A 148 -0.48 -1.47 -1.48
CA THR A 148 -1.71 -1.98 -0.87
C THR A 148 -2.33 -3.04 -1.76
N ILE A 149 -2.65 -4.20 -1.17
CA ILE A 149 -3.40 -5.28 -1.82
C ILE A 149 -4.63 -5.61 -1.01
N ARG A 150 -5.77 -5.85 -1.69
CA ARG A 150 -7.06 -6.16 -1.05
C ARG A 150 -7.91 -7.02 -1.97
N PHE A 151 -8.67 -7.93 -1.40
CA PHE A 151 -9.74 -8.61 -2.12
C PHE A 151 -10.98 -7.74 -2.20
N GLY A 152 -11.52 -7.63 -3.39
CA GLY A 152 -12.81 -6.99 -3.64
C GLY A 152 -13.99 -7.94 -3.36
N PRO A 153 -15.21 -7.40 -3.34
CA PRO A 153 -16.43 -8.22 -3.13
C PRO A 153 -16.71 -9.18 -4.29
N ASP A 154 -16.06 -9.00 -5.41
CA ASP A 154 -16.10 -9.87 -6.59
C ASP A 154 -15.08 -11.02 -6.52
N GLY A 155 -14.29 -11.11 -5.42
CA GLY A 155 -13.25 -12.10 -5.23
C GLY A 155 -11.94 -11.81 -5.98
N CYS A 156 -11.85 -10.69 -6.71
CA CYS A 156 -10.61 -10.27 -7.36
C CYS A 156 -9.64 -9.66 -6.35
N LEU A 157 -8.35 -9.90 -6.57
CA LEU A 157 -7.28 -9.26 -5.80
C LEU A 157 -6.89 -7.94 -6.49
N TYR A 158 -7.16 -6.84 -5.82
CA TYR A 158 -6.78 -5.50 -6.25
C TYR A 158 -5.44 -5.11 -5.66
N MET A 159 -4.62 -4.45 -6.45
CA MET A 159 -3.29 -4.04 -6.10
C MET A 159 -3.05 -2.59 -6.51
N SER A 160 -2.39 -1.81 -5.65
CA SER A 160 -1.90 -0.48 -6.01
C SER A 160 -0.39 -0.51 -6.17
N THR A 161 0.12 0.21 -7.16
CA THR A 161 1.54 0.47 -7.38
C THR A 161 1.80 1.96 -7.45
N GLY A 162 3.03 2.38 -7.18
CA GLY A 162 3.49 3.73 -7.47
C GLY A 162 4.22 3.79 -8.81
N ASP A 163 4.59 4.98 -9.22
CA ASP A 163 5.29 5.22 -10.47
C ASP A 163 6.81 4.94 -10.39
N ASN A 164 7.33 4.66 -9.20
CA ASN A 164 8.74 4.40 -8.92
C ASN A 164 9.66 5.53 -9.42
N THR A 165 9.20 6.77 -9.32
CA THR A 165 9.93 7.95 -9.75
C THR A 165 10.45 8.72 -8.54
N HIS A 166 11.70 9.16 -8.62
CA HIS A 166 12.26 10.06 -7.61
C HIS A 166 11.49 11.37 -7.60
N PRO A 167 10.95 11.82 -6.45
CA PRO A 167 10.06 12.98 -6.38
C PRO A 167 10.78 14.31 -6.61
N PHE A 168 12.11 14.34 -6.49
CA PHE A 168 12.90 15.55 -6.63
C PHE A 168 13.80 15.42 -7.86
N GLY A 169 13.75 16.40 -8.76
CA GLY A 169 14.69 16.51 -9.87
C GLY A 169 16.10 16.90 -9.39
N ASP A 170 17.01 17.08 -10.33
CA ASP A 170 18.37 17.54 -10.05
C ASP A 170 18.43 18.95 -9.43
N SER A 171 17.32 19.67 -9.34
CA SER A 171 17.24 21.08 -8.99
C SER A 171 16.18 21.41 -7.93
N ASP A 172 15.98 20.59 -6.93
CA ASP A 172 14.99 20.81 -5.85
C ASP A 172 13.54 21.07 -6.34
N SER A 173 13.27 20.93 -7.62
CA SER A 173 11.92 21.05 -8.18
C SER A 173 11.28 19.67 -8.26
N TYR A 174 9.99 19.62 -7.99
CA TYR A 174 9.18 18.42 -8.26
C TYR A 174 9.41 18.02 -9.71
N ALA A 175 10.00 16.90 -9.88
CA ALA A 175 10.20 16.33 -11.14
C ALA A 175 8.90 15.86 -11.69
N PRO A 176 8.62 15.56 -12.56
CA PRO A 176 9.50 14.89 -13.37
C PRO A 176 8.85 14.33 -14.55
N LEU A 177 9.15 15.03 -15.46
CA LEU A 177 8.99 14.61 -16.81
C LEU A 177 10.34 14.80 -17.48
N ASP A 178 11.30 13.92 -17.14
CA ASP A 178 12.65 13.99 -17.68
C ASP A 178 12.84 12.86 -18.70
N GLU A 179 12.38 13.08 -19.92
CA GLU A 179 12.41 12.13 -21.03
C GLU A 179 13.81 11.97 -21.68
N ARG A 180 14.84 12.62 -21.14
CA ARG A 180 16.21 12.47 -21.64
C ARG A 180 16.70 11.03 -21.49
N PRO A 181 17.62 10.54 -22.35
CA PRO A 181 18.24 9.24 -22.18
C PRO A 181 18.81 9.05 -20.77
N ASP A 182 18.67 7.85 -20.22
CA ASP A 182 19.16 7.43 -18.90
C ASP A 182 18.55 8.18 -17.69
N ARG A 183 17.48 8.95 -17.88
CA ARG A 183 16.78 9.70 -16.83
C ARG A 183 15.50 9.01 -16.32
N GLY A 184 15.32 7.73 -16.63
CA GLY A 184 14.13 6.97 -16.23
C GLY A 184 13.74 7.05 -14.75
N PRO A 185 14.66 7.13 -13.78
CA PRO A 185 14.32 7.35 -12.37
C PRO A 185 13.66 8.71 -12.06
N TRP A 186 13.70 9.67 -12.97
CA TRP A 186 13.13 11.01 -12.84
C TRP A 186 12.01 11.29 -13.84
N ASP A 187 11.50 10.24 -14.52
CA ASP A 187 10.43 10.36 -15.51
C ASP A 187 9.20 9.56 -15.10
N ALA A 188 8.20 10.25 -14.53
CA ALA A 188 6.94 9.64 -14.10
C ALA A 188 6.09 9.15 -15.28
N GLN A 189 6.23 9.72 -16.47
CA GLN A 189 5.48 9.29 -17.65
C GLN A 189 5.92 7.92 -18.16
N LYS A 190 7.13 7.50 -17.80
CA LYS A 190 7.65 6.18 -18.16
C LYS A 190 6.76 5.05 -17.65
N SER A 191 6.12 5.25 -16.50
CA SER A 191 5.27 4.26 -15.83
C SER A 191 3.82 4.74 -15.68
N ALA A 192 3.59 5.83 -14.95
CA ALA A 192 2.25 6.36 -14.76
C ALA A 192 1.66 6.85 -16.10
N GLY A 193 0.49 6.33 -16.48
CA GLY A 193 -0.14 6.61 -17.75
C GLY A 193 0.41 5.85 -18.98
N ASN A 194 1.42 5.00 -18.78
CA ASN A 194 1.93 4.11 -19.83
C ASN A 194 1.18 2.76 -19.76
N THR A 195 0.22 2.55 -20.65
CA THR A 195 -0.61 1.33 -20.69
C THR A 195 0.16 0.03 -20.95
N ASN A 196 1.46 0.10 -21.24
CA ASN A 196 2.36 -1.05 -21.36
C ASN A 196 3.14 -1.32 -20.07
N ASP A 197 2.95 -0.52 -19.02
CA ASP A 197 3.58 -0.70 -17.73
C ASP A 197 2.52 -1.09 -16.69
N LEU A 198 2.81 -2.11 -15.86
CA LEU A 198 1.89 -2.57 -14.81
C LEU A 198 1.68 -1.54 -13.69
N ARG A 199 2.45 -0.46 -13.67
CA ARG A 199 2.30 0.68 -12.74
C ARG A 199 1.37 1.76 -13.26
N ALA A 200 0.87 1.62 -14.48
CA ALA A 200 -0.14 2.51 -15.04
C ALA A 200 -1.54 2.18 -14.52
N PHE A 201 -2.44 3.14 -14.66
CA PHE A 201 -3.87 2.86 -14.50
C PHE A 201 -4.36 1.97 -15.65
N ASN A 202 -4.83 0.78 -15.30
CA ASN A 202 -5.57 -0.10 -16.21
C ASN A 202 -6.98 -0.31 -15.67
#